data_efc33a87dd99fe1fdb45b402821e4cc6
#
_entry.id   efc33a87dd99fe1fdb45b402821e4cc6
#
_cell.length_a   1.000
_cell.length_b   1.000
_cell.length_c   1.000
_cell.angle_alpha   90.00
_cell.angle_beta   90.00
_cell.angle_gamma   90.00
#
_symmetry.space_group_name_H-M   'P 1'
#
loop_
_entity.id
_entity.type
_entity.pdbx_description
1 polymer ?
#
loop_
_entity_poly.entity_id
_entity_poly.type
_entity_poly.pdbx_seq_one_letter_code
_entity_poly.pdbx_strand_id
1 'polypeptide(L)'
;MKNIKSIAGVALLAMMATTSHAAKSVTVGELQGFTGPLESMIGAMSGGANLAVTEANASGKFLQGTINVVQGDSVCIDPAVAIAQAEKMVNEDNVMAIMGPNCSGNTIAVIEGVIVPNGIVSI
;
A
#
# COMPACT_ATOMS: atom_id res chain seq x y z
N MET A 1 27.36 58.05 -42.39
CA MET A 1 28.03 57.83 -41.14
C MET A 1 26.94 57.81 -40.04
N LYS A 2 26.44 56.67 -39.67
CA LYS A 2 25.57 56.51 -38.48
C LYS A 2 25.74 55.09 -37.94
N ASN A 3 26.37 54.95 -36.78
CA ASN A 3 26.61 53.69 -36.09
C ASN A 3 25.31 53.21 -35.46
N ILE A 4 24.82 52.03 -35.86
CA ILE A 4 23.75 51.33 -35.19
C ILE A 4 24.39 50.31 -34.25
N LYS A 5 24.35 50.58 -32.97
CA LYS A 5 24.77 49.61 -31.91
C LYS A 5 23.62 48.64 -31.69
N SER A 6 23.81 47.40 -32.11
CA SER A 6 22.90 46.30 -31.80
C SER A 6 23.04 45.93 -30.32
N ILE A 7 21.96 46.10 -29.56
CA ILE A 7 21.85 45.59 -28.19
C ILE A 7 21.25 44.20 -28.32
N ALA A 8 22.10 43.19 -28.16
CA ALA A 8 21.66 41.80 -28.03
C ALA A 8 21.12 41.58 -26.60
N GLY A 9 19.79 41.56 -26.49
CA GLY A 9 19.12 41.18 -25.25
C GLY A 9 19.19 39.67 -25.06
N VAL A 10 20.03 39.25 -24.10
CA VAL A 10 20.03 37.84 -23.65
C VAL A 10 18.83 37.61 -22.74
N ALA A 11 17.79 36.99 -23.27
CA ALA A 11 16.66 36.50 -22.50
C ALA A 11 17.07 35.23 -21.76
N LEU A 12 17.39 35.35 -20.48
CA LEU A 12 17.68 34.24 -19.58
C LEU A 12 16.36 33.57 -19.22
N LEU A 13 15.97 32.51 -19.95
CA LEU A 13 14.85 31.65 -19.59
C LEU A 13 15.28 30.86 -18.33
N ALA A 14 14.83 31.31 -17.17
CA ALA A 14 14.89 30.52 -15.95
C ALA A 14 13.94 29.32 -16.09
N MET A 15 14.46 28.17 -16.50
CA MET A 15 13.74 26.90 -16.38
C MET A 15 13.59 26.58 -14.89
N MET A 16 12.44 26.91 -14.32
CA MET A 16 12.02 26.37 -13.04
C MET A 16 11.79 24.87 -13.22
N ALA A 17 12.79 24.08 -12.89
CA ALA A 17 12.64 22.63 -12.73
C ALA A 17 11.71 22.42 -11.54
N THR A 18 10.42 22.23 -11.79
CA THR A 18 9.49 21.71 -10.81
C THR A 18 9.90 20.27 -10.53
N THR A 19 10.60 20.04 -9.44
CA THR A 19 10.82 18.68 -8.93
C THR A 19 9.46 18.12 -8.55
N SER A 20 8.85 17.38 -9.46
CA SER A 20 7.69 16.56 -9.16
C SER A 20 8.15 15.51 -8.13
N HIS A 21 7.83 15.74 -6.87
CA HIS A 21 7.91 14.66 -5.88
C HIS A 21 6.82 13.67 -6.28
N ALA A 22 7.23 12.55 -6.85
CA ALA A 22 6.32 11.43 -7.05
C ALA A 22 5.68 11.09 -5.70
N ALA A 23 4.37 11.23 -5.59
CA ALA A 23 3.64 10.88 -4.38
C ALA A 23 3.99 9.42 -4.04
N LYS A 24 4.52 9.21 -2.83
CA LYS A 24 4.89 7.86 -2.37
C LYS A 24 3.61 7.11 -2.05
N SER A 25 3.20 6.17 -2.90
CA SER A 25 2.14 5.24 -2.56
C SER A 25 2.75 4.04 -1.81
N VAL A 26 2.03 3.53 -0.82
CA VAL A 26 2.32 2.26 -0.17
C VAL A 26 1.17 1.31 -0.39
N THR A 27 1.46 0.02 -0.49
CA THR A 27 0.44 -1.02 -0.57
C THR A 27 0.42 -1.78 0.75
N VAL A 28 -0.77 -1.99 1.31
CA VAL A 28 -1.00 -2.83 2.48
C VAL A 28 -1.92 -3.99 2.11
N GLY A 29 -1.64 -5.16 2.66
CA GLY A 29 -2.47 -6.34 2.50
C GLY A 29 -3.57 -6.39 3.56
N GLU A 30 -4.78 -6.71 3.16
CA GLU A 30 -5.88 -7.10 4.06
C GLU A 30 -6.13 -8.59 3.86
N LEU A 31 -5.57 -9.42 4.73
CA LEU A 31 -5.66 -10.88 4.69
C LEU A 31 -6.69 -11.34 5.72
N GLN A 32 -7.91 -11.61 5.29
CA GLN A 32 -9.03 -11.95 6.15
C GLN A 32 -9.71 -13.24 5.67
N GLY A 33 -10.53 -13.85 6.52
CA GLY A 33 -11.40 -14.96 6.09
C GLY A 33 -12.66 -14.44 5.39
N PHE A 34 -12.51 -13.93 4.18
CA PHE A 34 -13.62 -13.39 3.39
C PHE A 34 -14.66 -14.47 3.04
N THR A 35 -14.22 -15.72 2.99
CA THR A 35 -15.11 -16.88 2.92
C THR A 35 -14.87 -17.81 4.11
N GLY A 36 -15.81 -18.73 4.35
CA GLY A 36 -15.71 -19.69 5.42
C GLY A 36 -16.39 -19.26 6.73
N PRO A 37 -15.95 -19.78 7.88
CA PRO A 37 -16.72 -19.66 9.13
C PRO A 37 -16.85 -18.25 9.69
N LEU A 38 -16.00 -17.31 9.29
CA LEU A 38 -16.02 -15.93 9.78
C LEU A 38 -16.59 -14.92 8.74
N GLU A 39 -17.01 -15.37 7.57
CA GLU A 39 -17.51 -14.53 6.48
C GLU A 39 -18.52 -13.45 6.95
N SER A 40 -19.47 -13.83 7.82
CA SER A 40 -20.49 -12.91 8.32
C SER A 40 -19.93 -11.72 9.14
N MET A 41 -18.72 -11.83 9.67
CA MET A 41 -18.07 -10.79 10.48
C MET A 41 -17.15 -9.90 9.63
N ILE A 42 -16.61 -10.44 8.55
CA ILE A 42 -15.56 -9.78 7.79
C ILE A 42 -16.03 -8.51 7.11
N GLY A 43 -17.28 -8.47 6.64
CA GLY A 43 -17.83 -7.27 6.01
C GLY A 43 -17.70 -6.01 6.89
N ALA A 44 -17.98 -6.13 8.18
CA ALA A 44 -17.83 -5.01 9.12
C ALA A 44 -16.37 -4.68 9.41
N MET A 45 -15.52 -5.70 9.57
CA MET A 45 -14.08 -5.51 9.83
C MET A 45 -13.38 -4.84 8.65
N SER A 46 -13.57 -5.36 7.46
CA SER A 46 -13.03 -4.79 6.22
C SER A 46 -13.59 -3.40 5.94
N GLY A 47 -14.88 -3.17 6.22
CA GLY A 47 -15.49 -1.84 6.12
C GLY A 47 -14.80 -0.81 7.02
N GLY A 48 -14.48 -1.18 8.25
CA GLY A 48 -13.73 -0.33 9.18
C GLY A 48 -12.30 -0.04 8.70
N ALA A 49 -11.60 -1.05 8.22
CA ALA A 49 -10.25 -0.89 7.66
C ALA A 49 -10.25 0.04 6.43
N ASN A 50 -11.17 -0.17 5.50
CA ASN A 50 -11.30 0.66 4.31
C ASN A 50 -11.69 2.11 4.63
N LEU A 51 -12.51 2.33 5.66
CA LEU A 51 -12.83 3.67 6.14
C LEU A 51 -11.59 4.37 6.67
N ALA A 52 -10.79 3.70 7.51
CA ALA A 52 -9.55 4.24 8.05
C ALA A 52 -8.55 4.63 6.94
N VAL A 53 -8.40 3.79 5.93
CA VAL A 53 -7.56 4.08 4.77
C VAL A 53 -8.09 5.27 3.97
N THR A 54 -9.40 5.35 3.78
CA THR A 54 -10.06 6.46 3.09
C THR A 54 -9.80 7.79 3.82
N GLU A 55 -9.97 7.80 5.14
CA GLU A 55 -9.73 8.98 5.97
C GLU A 55 -8.25 9.38 5.97
N ALA A 56 -7.34 8.39 6.08
CA ALA A 56 -5.90 8.64 6.01
C ALA A 56 -5.50 9.28 4.67
N ASN A 57 -6.00 8.76 3.57
CA ASN A 57 -5.75 9.29 2.22
C ASN A 57 -6.36 10.70 2.05
N ALA A 58 -7.58 10.92 2.53
CA ALA A 58 -8.26 12.22 2.46
C ALA A 58 -7.58 13.28 3.32
N SER A 59 -6.89 12.90 4.39
CA SER A 59 -6.20 13.82 5.28
C SER A 59 -5.02 14.55 4.61
N GLY A 60 -4.45 13.99 3.55
CA GLY A 60 -3.23 14.48 2.89
C GLY A 60 -1.97 14.45 3.77
N LYS A 61 -2.05 13.86 4.97
CA LYS A 61 -0.94 13.82 5.95
C LYS A 61 -0.04 12.60 5.81
N PHE A 62 -0.50 11.57 5.10
CA PHE A 62 0.25 10.35 4.94
C PHE A 62 1.33 10.50 3.88
N LEU A 63 2.57 10.78 4.29
CA LEU A 63 3.78 10.84 3.46
C LEU A 63 3.62 11.60 2.12
N GLN A 64 2.63 12.48 1.99
CA GLN A 64 2.23 13.14 0.74
C GLN A 64 1.90 12.13 -0.38
N GLY A 65 1.45 10.94 -0.02
CA GLY A 65 1.14 9.84 -0.90
C GLY A 65 -0.22 9.21 -0.61
N THR A 66 -0.41 7.99 -1.06
CA THR A 66 -1.64 7.22 -0.88
C THR A 66 -1.35 5.84 -0.31
N ILE A 67 -2.30 5.32 0.46
CA ILE A 67 -2.35 3.93 0.89
C ILE A 67 -3.25 3.19 -0.08
N ASN A 68 -2.72 2.15 -0.73
CA ASN A 68 -3.49 1.20 -1.52
C ASN A 68 -3.74 -0.06 -0.69
N VAL A 69 -4.89 -0.69 -0.86
CA VAL A 69 -5.23 -1.94 -0.18
C VAL A 69 -5.40 -3.05 -1.21
N VAL A 70 -4.77 -4.18 -0.96
CA VAL A 70 -5.02 -5.42 -1.68
C VAL A 70 -5.63 -6.43 -0.72
N GLN A 71 -6.63 -7.17 -1.15
CA GLN A 71 -7.34 -8.14 -0.32
C GLN A 71 -6.96 -9.56 -0.71
N GLY A 72 -6.83 -10.43 0.29
CA GLY A 72 -6.63 -11.86 0.14
C GLY A 72 -7.56 -12.64 1.09
N ASP A 73 -8.08 -13.73 0.60
CA ASP A 73 -8.94 -14.60 1.39
C ASP A 73 -8.12 -15.73 2.04
N SER A 74 -8.04 -15.68 3.36
CA SER A 74 -7.36 -16.72 4.15
C SER A 74 -8.23 -17.95 4.42
N VAL A 75 -9.50 -17.93 4.03
CA VAL A 75 -10.55 -18.94 4.28
C VAL A 75 -10.69 -19.42 5.73
N CYS A 76 -9.81 -19.07 6.62
CA CYS A 76 -9.79 -19.36 8.07
C CYS A 76 -9.53 -20.82 8.48
N ILE A 77 -9.77 -21.79 7.63
CA ILE A 77 -9.71 -23.22 7.94
C ILE A 77 -8.50 -23.95 7.34
N ASP A 78 -7.78 -23.30 6.44
CA ASP A 78 -6.63 -23.87 5.75
C ASP A 78 -5.42 -22.94 5.81
N PRO A 79 -4.42 -23.23 6.65
CA PRO A 79 -3.21 -22.44 6.73
C PRO A 79 -2.41 -22.35 5.41
N ALA A 80 -2.49 -23.37 4.56
CA ALA A 80 -1.76 -23.36 3.29
C ALA A 80 -2.33 -22.30 2.32
N VAL A 81 -3.66 -22.13 2.31
CA VAL A 81 -4.30 -21.05 1.54
C VAL A 81 -3.88 -19.69 2.07
N ALA A 82 -3.87 -19.50 3.38
CA ALA A 82 -3.45 -18.23 4.00
C ALA A 82 -1.99 -17.90 3.68
N ILE A 83 -1.08 -18.88 3.73
CA ILE A 83 0.33 -18.72 3.34
C ILE A 83 0.43 -18.31 1.87
N ALA A 84 -0.23 -19.03 0.97
CA ALA A 84 -0.17 -18.73 -0.47
C ALA A 84 -0.68 -17.31 -0.78
N GLN A 85 -1.74 -16.87 -0.12
CA GLN A 85 -2.25 -15.50 -0.27
C GLN A 85 -1.26 -14.45 0.29
N ALA A 86 -0.65 -14.72 1.44
CA ALA A 86 0.36 -13.83 2.01
C ALA A 86 1.62 -13.74 1.13
N GLU A 87 2.09 -14.86 0.59
CA GLU A 87 3.21 -14.91 -0.36
C GLU A 87 2.92 -14.10 -1.62
N LYS A 88 1.72 -14.22 -2.17
CA LYS A 88 1.29 -13.41 -3.30
C LYS A 88 1.33 -11.92 -2.96
N MET A 89 0.77 -11.51 -1.82
CA MET A 89 0.80 -10.12 -1.38
C MET A 89 2.22 -9.57 -1.27
N VAL A 90 3.15 -10.35 -0.71
CA VAL A 90 4.54 -9.93 -0.53
C VAL A 90 5.29 -9.89 -1.86
N ASN A 91 5.20 -10.95 -2.66
CA ASN A 91 6.06 -11.14 -3.83
C ASN A 91 5.52 -10.50 -5.12
N GLU A 92 4.20 -10.41 -5.26
CA GLU A 92 3.56 -9.86 -6.46
C GLU A 92 2.99 -8.46 -6.21
N ASP A 93 2.26 -8.28 -5.11
CA ASP A 93 1.59 -7.01 -4.81
C ASP A 93 2.52 -6.02 -4.07
N ASN A 94 3.70 -6.46 -3.62
CA ASN A 94 4.72 -5.67 -2.93
C ASN A 94 4.18 -4.92 -1.71
N VAL A 95 3.40 -5.60 -0.87
CA VAL A 95 2.85 -5.00 0.35
C VAL A 95 3.94 -4.72 1.37
N MET A 96 3.81 -3.63 2.10
CA MET A 96 4.72 -3.24 3.18
C MET A 96 4.24 -3.74 4.55
N ALA A 97 2.96 -4.04 4.66
CA ALA A 97 2.34 -4.57 5.88
C ALA A 97 1.13 -5.43 5.52
N ILE A 98 0.78 -6.37 6.39
CA ILE A 98 -0.43 -7.18 6.26
C ILE A 98 -1.28 -7.01 7.52
N MET A 99 -2.53 -6.64 7.36
CA MET A 99 -3.56 -6.67 8.39
C MET A 99 -4.24 -8.05 8.36
N GLY A 100 -4.04 -8.82 9.43
CA GLY A 100 -4.52 -10.20 9.50
C GLY A 100 -3.40 -11.25 9.38
N PRO A 101 -3.75 -12.56 9.21
CA PRO A 101 -5.10 -13.13 9.20
C PRO A 101 -5.82 -13.02 10.55
N ASN A 102 -7.14 -13.20 10.52
CA ASN A 102 -7.98 -13.10 11.72
C ASN A 102 -8.26 -14.46 12.42
N CYS A 103 -7.69 -15.55 11.94
CA CYS A 103 -7.82 -16.89 12.51
C CYS A 103 -6.47 -17.39 13.04
N SER A 104 -6.40 -17.74 14.33
CA SER A 104 -5.15 -18.00 15.04
C SER A 104 -4.22 -19.01 14.36
N GLY A 105 -4.76 -20.12 13.83
CA GLY A 105 -3.97 -21.12 13.12
C GLY A 105 -3.33 -20.55 11.83
N ASN A 106 -4.10 -19.80 11.07
CA ASN A 106 -3.61 -19.13 9.86
C ASN A 106 -2.62 -18.03 10.21
N THR A 107 -2.89 -17.28 11.29
CA THR A 107 -2.00 -16.21 11.76
C THR A 107 -0.61 -16.75 12.11
N ILE A 108 -0.55 -17.82 12.91
CA ILE A 108 0.74 -18.45 13.27
C ILE A 108 1.48 -18.89 12.01
N ALA A 109 0.81 -19.63 11.13
CA ALA A 109 1.42 -20.14 9.92
C ALA A 109 1.93 -19.03 8.98
N VAL A 110 1.17 -17.95 8.81
CA VAL A 110 1.58 -16.80 7.99
C VAL A 110 2.71 -16.02 8.64
N ILE A 111 2.69 -15.82 9.97
CA ILE A 111 3.79 -15.15 10.68
C ILE A 111 5.08 -15.91 10.50
N GLU A 112 5.07 -17.21 10.77
CA GLU A 112 6.29 -18.04 10.69
C GLU A 112 6.77 -18.25 9.26
N GLY A 113 5.84 -18.50 8.33
CA GLY A 113 6.16 -18.85 6.94
C GLY A 113 6.45 -17.66 6.03
N VAL A 114 5.84 -16.50 6.28
CA VAL A 114 5.90 -15.37 5.35
C VAL A 114 6.36 -14.08 6.01
N ILE A 115 5.73 -13.67 7.11
CA ILE A 115 5.96 -12.34 7.71
C ILE A 115 7.40 -12.20 8.23
N VAL A 116 7.81 -13.12 9.10
CA VAL A 116 9.16 -13.08 9.71
C VAL A 116 10.27 -13.23 8.68
N PRO A 117 10.21 -14.23 7.75
CA PRO A 117 11.25 -14.38 6.73
C PRO A 117 11.42 -13.16 5.80
N ASN A 118 10.35 -12.43 5.55
CA ASN A 118 10.37 -11.26 4.64
C ASN A 118 10.49 -9.91 5.37
N GLY A 119 10.54 -9.90 6.71
CA GLY A 119 10.63 -8.67 7.49
C GLY A 119 9.42 -7.72 7.31
N ILE A 120 8.25 -8.29 7.06
CA ILE A 120 6.99 -7.55 6.86
C ILE A 120 6.34 -7.27 8.22
N VAL A 121 5.64 -6.15 8.32
CA VAL A 121 4.83 -5.83 9.50
C VAL A 121 3.49 -6.55 9.40
N SER A 122 3.04 -7.16 10.50
CA SER A 122 1.69 -7.74 10.63
C SER A 122 0.97 -7.14 11.83
N ILE A 123 -0.32 -6.88 11.66
CA ILE A 123 -1.22 -6.30 12.68
C ILE A 123 -2.44 -7.19 12.82
#